data_30a8800521a49bf84cc5d47538c8ee7e
#
_entry.id   30a8800521a49bf84cc5d47538c8ee7e
#
_cell.length_a   1.000
_cell.length_b   1.000
_cell.length_c   1.000
_cell.angle_alpha   90.00
_cell.angle_beta   90.00
_cell.angle_gamma   90.00
#
_symmetry.space_group_name_H-M   'P 1'
#
loop_
_entity.id
_entity.type
_entity.pdbx_description
1 polymer ?
#
loop_
_entity_poly.entity_id
_entity_poly.type
_entity_poly.pdbx_seq_one_letter_code
_entity_poly.pdbx_strand_id
1 'polypeptide(L)'
;MSYKNAMAGLRFGGGKAVIIETPDFRGTEALYERFGEFVDSLGGDYITAEDVGMTMEVMEMISRKTRYASGLPPESGNAGGDPSPKTAFGVMRGIEAAVAARLDKSDLNGVKVAVQGVGHVGYDLCERLHAAGASLVVADLDESRVQRVCHEFAATSVSTDDILFQDVDVVSPCALGAVLDESSIPRIK
;
A
#
# COMPACT_ATOMS: atom_id res chain seq x y z
N MET A 1 -11.35 -5.76 5.59
CA MET A 1 -10.79 -5.58 6.96
C MET A 1 -11.05 -6.80 7.83
N SER A 2 -12.29 -7.26 8.04
CA SER A 2 -12.61 -8.39 8.93
C SER A 2 -11.80 -9.65 8.64
N TYR A 3 -11.68 -10.07 7.37
CA TYR A 3 -10.87 -11.23 7.00
C TYR A 3 -9.39 -11.05 7.30
N LYS A 4 -8.84 -9.83 7.10
CA LYS A 4 -7.43 -9.55 7.43
C LYS A 4 -7.17 -9.69 8.92
N ASN A 5 -8.07 -9.15 9.75
CA ASN A 5 -7.97 -9.27 11.20
C ASN A 5 -8.09 -10.71 11.66
N ALA A 6 -9.03 -11.47 11.10
CA ALA A 6 -9.20 -12.89 11.42
C ALA A 6 -7.96 -13.72 11.06
N MET A 7 -7.36 -13.50 9.87
CA MET A 7 -6.12 -14.17 9.45
C MET A 7 -4.92 -13.81 10.33
N ALA A 8 -4.90 -12.60 10.88
CA ALA A 8 -3.86 -12.16 11.82
C ALA A 8 -4.11 -12.60 13.27
N GLY A 9 -5.20 -13.31 13.56
CA GLY A 9 -5.58 -13.72 14.91
C GLY A 9 -6.03 -12.56 15.81
N LEU A 10 -6.38 -11.42 15.22
CA LEU A 10 -6.84 -10.24 15.95
C LEU A 10 -8.35 -10.31 16.20
N ARG A 11 -8.78 -9.85 17.38
CA ARG A 11 -10.20 -9.80 17.78
C ARG A 11 -10.89 -8.52 17.29
N PHE A 12 -10.61 -8.10 16.07
CA PHE A 12 -11.25 -6.93 15.46
C PHE A 12 -12.16 -7.34 14.31
N GLY A 13 -13.25 -6.62 14.15
CA GLY A 13 -14.06 -6.65 12.94
C GLY A 13 -13.39 -5.85 11.80
N GLY A 14 -14.20 -5.21 10.99
CA GLY A 14 -13.71 -4.35 9.91
C GLY A 14 -14.65 -3.16 9.73
N GLY A 15 -14.14 -1.98 10.04
CA GLY A 15 -14.75 -0.69 9.74
C GLY A 15 -13.82 0.15 8.87
N LYS A 16 -14.38 1.04 8.07
CA LYS A 16 -13.62 2.00 7.28
C LYS A 16 -14.40 3.31 7.17
N ALA A 17 -13.71 4.42 7.39
CA ALA A 17 -14.23 5.74 7.10
C ALA A 17 -13.56 6.28 5.83
N VAL A 18 -14.27 7.14 5.11
CA VAL A 18 -13.78 7.83 3.93
C VAL A 18 -14.21 9.29 3.99
N ILE A 19 -13.26 10.20 3.82
CA ILE A 19 -13.51 11.62 3.64
C ILE A 19 -13.39 11.90 2.14
N ILE A 20 -14.50 12.29 1.52
CA ILE A 20 -14.52 12.60 0.08
C ILE A 20 -14.15 14.06 -0.10
N GLU A 21 -12.99 14.32 -0.70
CA GLU A 21 -12.58 15.64 -1.11
C GLU A 21 -13.17 16.00 -2.49
N THR A 22 -13.50 17.26 -2.66
CA THR A 22 -13.94 17.85 -3.92
C THR A 22 -13.05 19.06 -4.25
N PRO A 23 -13.09 19.60 -5.49
CA PRO A 23 -12.34 20.81 -5.81
C PRO A 23 -12.58 21.99 -4.86
N ASP A 24 -13.80 22.08 -4.32
CA ASP A 24 -14.24 23.15 -3.42
C ASP A 24 -14.15 22.78 -1.94
N PHE A 25 -13.79 21.53 -1.62
CA PHE A 25 -13.72 21.03 -0.25
C PHE A 25 -12.48 20.18 -0.05
N ARG A 26 -11.59 20.66 0.78
CA ARG A 26 -10.39 19.94 1.23
C ARG A 26 -10.41 19.72 2.72
N GLY A 27 -9.71 18.71 3.18
CA GLY A 27 -9.55 18.44 4.59
C GLY A 27 -8.95 19.65 5.32
N THR A 28 -9.56 20.02 6.45
CA THR A 28 -9.08 21.08 7.35
C THR A 28 -8.86 20.52 8.74
N GLU A 29 -8.01 21.17 9.54
CA GLU A 29 -7.79 20.78 10.93
C GLU A 29 -9.11 20.64 11.69
N ALA A 30 -10.04 21.61 11.54
CA ALA A 30 -11.35 21.55 12.17
C ALA A 30 -12.18 20.34 11.75
N LEU A 31 -12.09 19.91 10.49
CA LEU A 31 -12.74 18.69 10.01
C LEU A 31 -12.16 17.45 10.68
N TYR A 32 -10.82 17.34 10.72
CA TYR A 32 -10.15 16.20 11.30
C TYR A 32 -10.39 16.09 12.81
N GLU A 33 -10.40 17.23 13.52
CA GLU A 33 -10.76 17.24 14.93
C GLU A 33 -12.24 16.82 15.13
N ARG A 34 -13.16 17.31 14.28
CA ARG A 34 -14.58 16.92 14.34
C ARG A 34 -14.78 15.42 14.04
N PHE A 35 -14.01 14.87 13.10
CA PHE A 35 -13.97 13.44 12.85
C PHE A 35 -13.46 12.68 14.09
N GLY A 36 -12.44 13.19 14.77
CA GLY A 36 -11.97 12.63 16.04
C GLY A 36 -13.04 12.59 17.12
N GLU A 37 -13.81 13.67 17.30
CA GLU A 37 -14.97 13.73 18.23
C GLU A 37 -16.04 12.69 17.86
N PHE A 38 -16.30 12.49 16.57
CA PHE A 38 -17.22 11.46 16.10
C PHE A 38 -16.71 10.05 16.44
N VAL A 39 -15.44 9.78 16.17
CA VAL A 39 -14.82 8.49 16.53
C VAL A 39 -14.89 8.25 18.04
N ASP A 40 -14.62 9.28 18.86
CA ASP A 40 -14.69 9.17 20.33
C ASP A 40 -16.12 8.83 20.82
N SER A 41 -17.12 9.38 20.17
CA SER A 41 -18.53 9.13 20.50
C SER A 41 -18.96 7.66 20.30
N LEU A 42 -18.18 6.88 19.53
CA LEU A 42 -18.42 5.45 19.33
C LEU A 42 -17.85 4.58 20.47
N GLY A 43 -17.21 5.20 21.48
CA GLY A 43 -16.80 4.53 22.71
C GLY A 43 -15.79 3.38 22.54
N GLY A 44 -15.11 3.30 21.39
CA GLY A 44 -14.14 2.25 21.07
C GLY A 44 -14.67 1.14 20.15
N ASP A 45 -15.91 1.21 19.70
CA ASP A 45 -16.45 0.29 18.70
C ASP A 45 -15.78 0.48 17.33
N TYR A 46 -15.15 1.64 17.10
CA TYR A 46 -14.34 1.95 15.94
C TYR A 46 -13.01 2.56 16.34
N ILE A 47 -11.93 2.00 15.81
CA ILE A 47 -10.57 2.54 15.92
C ILE A 47 -10.13 2.98 14.53
N THR A 48 -9.89 4.27 14.35
CA THR A 48 -9.39 4.82 13.08
C THR A 48 -7.88 4.64 12.95
N ALA A 49 -7.38 4.56 11.72
CA ALA A 49 -5.96 4.41 11.42
C ALA A 49 -5.61 5.18 10.14
N GLU A 50 -4.34 5.48 9.97
CA GLU A 50 -3.79 6.02 8.73
C GLU A 50 -4.09 5.09 7.53
N ASP A 51 -4.55 5.67 6.42
CA ASP A 51 -4.76 5.01 5.14
C ASP A 51 -4.58 6.04 4.01
N VAL A 52 -4.85 5.67 2.78
CA VAL A 52 -4.68 6.50 1.58
C VAL A 52 -5.21 7.93 1.79
N GLY A 53 -4.36 8.91 1.49
CA GLY A 53 -4.69 10.33 1.62
C GLY A 53 -4.54 10.92 3.02
N MET A 54 -4.23 10.09 4.04
CA MET A 54 -3.93 10.56 5.38
C MET A 54 -2.41 10.66 5.60
N THR A 55 -2.02 11.54 6.52
CA THR A 55 -0.63 11.67 6.98
C THR A 55 -0.57 11.53 8.50
N MET A 56 0.63 11.35 9.03
CA MET A 56 0.81 11.31 10.49
C MET A 56 0.31 12.58 11.18
N GLU A 57 0.51 13.76 10.58
CA GLU A 57 0.01 15.03 11.11
C GLU A 57 -1.51 15.06 11.21
N VAL A 58 -2.20 14.52 10.20
CA VAL A 58 -3.67 14.40 10.23
C VAL A 58 -4.11 13.43 11.33
N MET A 59 -3.40 12.32 11.51
CA MET A 59 -3.70 11.38 12.60
C MET A 59 -3.46 12.01 13.98
N GLU A 60 -2.45 12.87 14.12
CA GLU A 60 -2.23 13.64 15.35
C GLU A 60 -3.40 14.60 15.63
N MET A 61 -3.90 15.34 14.62
CA MET A 61 -5.08 16.20 14.75
C MET A 61 -6.30 15.42 15.24
N ILE A 62 -6.57 14.26 14.66
CA ILE A 62 -7.65 13.36 15.06
C ILE A 62 -7.45 12.89 16.51
N SER A 63 -6.23 12.52 16.87
CA SER A 63 -5.91 11.97 18.20
C SER A 63 -6.06 12.96 19.34
N ARG A 64 -6.07 14.27 19.06
CA ARG A 64 -6.36 15.31 20.06
C ARG A 64 -7.78 15.18 20.64
N LYS A 65 -8.69 14.54 19.92
CA LYS A 65 -10.10 14.41 20.26
C LYS A 65 -10.52 12.99 20.62
N THR A 66 -9.69 11.98 20.34
CA THR A 66 -10.01 10.59 20.65
C THR A 66 -8.74 9.78 20.93
N ARG A 67 -8.83 8.84 21.85
CA ARG A 67 -7.81 7.82 22.07
C ARG A 67 -7.92 6.65 21.09
N TYR A 68 -8.97 6.59 20.29
CA TYR A 68 -9.26 5.51 19.36
C TYR A 68 -8.69 5.81 17.95
N ALA A 69 -7.47 6.35 17.92
CA ALA A 69 -6.69 6.59 16.71
C ALA A 69 -5.40 5.79 16.76
N SER A 70 -5.03 5.18 15.63
CA SER A 70 -3.81 4.39 15.45
C SER A 70 -3.00 4.95 14.27
N GLY A 71 -1.72 4.56 14.14
CA GLY A 71 -0.84 5.12 13.11
C GLY A 71 -0.18 6.44 13.53
N LEU A 72 -0.18 6.74 14.82
CA LEU A 72 0.52 7.89 15.40
C LEU A 72 2.05 7.69 15.32
N PRO A 73 2.86 8.77 15.42
CA PRO A 73 4.30 8.64 15.48
C PRO A 73 4.73 7.62 16.55
N PRO A 74 5.75 6.80 16.28
CA PRO A 74 6.23 5.82 17.24
C PRO A 74 6.92 6.51 18.40
N GLU A 75 6.18 6.83 19.45
CA GLU A 75 6.74 7.25 20.73
C GLU A 75 7.03 6.03 21.59
N SER A 76 8.29 5.91 22.03
CA SER A 76 8.80 4.97 23.07
C SER A 76 7.99 3.68 23.28
N GLY A 77 8.08 2.76 22.33
CA GLY A 77 7.58 1.39 22.47
C GLY A 77 6.20 1.10 21.90
N ASN A 78 5.50 2.08 21.36
CA ASN A 78 4.23 1.88 20.67
C ASN A 78 4.44 1.57 19.17
N ALA A 79 3.61 0.69 18.62
CA ALA A 79 3.57 0.47 17.18
C ALA A 79 2.89 1.68 16.51
N GLY A 80 3.57 2.28 15.52
CA GLY A 80 3.05 3.44 14.79
C GLY A 80 3.90 3.71 13.55
N GLY A 81 3.70 4.87 12.93
CA GLY A 81 4.42 5.34 11.74
C GLY A 81 3.83 4.85 10.43
N ASP A 82 4.49 5.21 9.33
CA ASP A 82 4.10 4.85 7.96
C ASP A 82 3.94 3.32 7.81
N PRO A 83 2.75 2.83 7.41
CA PRO A 83 2.51 1.41 7.21
C PRO A 83 3.16 0.84 5.94
N SER A 84 3.66 1.69 5.03
CA SER A 84 4.14 1.29 3.70
C SER A 84 5.27 0.26 3.74
N PRO A 85 6.30 0.36 4.59
CA PRO A 85 7.36 -0.65 4.65
C PRO A 85 6.86 -2.03 5.11
N LYS A 86 5.89 -2.06 6.03
CA LYS A 86 5.27 -3.32 6.49
C LYS A 86 4.36 -3.92 5.43
N THR A 87 3.65 -3.07 4.68
CA THR A 87 2.81 -3.47 3.56
C THR A 87 3.66 -4.05 2.45
N ALA A 88 4.74 -3.38 2.04
CA ALA A 88 5.68 -3.86 1.03
C ALA A 88 6.31 -5.20 1.44
N PHE A 89 6.69 -5.35 2.72
CA PHE A 89 7.17 -6.64 3.24
C PHE A 89 6.12 -7.75 3.13
N GLY A 90 4.86 -7.46 3.44
CA GLY A 90 3.76 -8.42 3.29
C GLY A 90 3.53 -8.83 1.84
N VAL A 91 3.58 -7.87 0.90
CA VAL A 91 3.49 -8.15 -0.55
C VAL A 91 4.67 -9.00 -1.01
N MET A 92 5.89 -8.68 -0.58
CA MET A 92 7.09 -9.47 -0.88
C MET A 92 6.92 -10.93 -0.46
N ARG A 93 6.44 -11.19 0.77
CA ARG A 93 6.16 -12.56 1.26
C ARG A 93 5.10 -13.27 0.43
N GLY A 94 4.07 -12.54 -0.03
CA GLY A 94 3.07 -13.07 -0.95
C GLY A 94 3.67 -13.46 -2.30
N ILE A 95 4.56 -12.64 -2.86
CA ILE A 95 5.28 -12.93 -4.11
C ILE A 95 6.17 -14.16 -3.95
N GLU A 96 6.98 -14.24 -2.90
CA GLU A 96 7.82 -15.42 -2.61
C GLU A 96 6.99 -16.72 -2.55
N ALA A 97 5.87 -16.69 -1.82
CA ALA A 97 4.98 -17.84 -1.70
C ALA A 97 4.34 -18.23 -3.04
N ALA A 98 3.91 -17.24 -3.84
CA ALA A 98 3.34 -17.47 -5.17
C ALA A 98 4.38 -18.04 -6.14
N VAL A 99 5.59 -17.52 -6.16
CA VAL A 99 6.72 -17.98 -6.98
C VAL A 99 7.10 -19.42 -6.61
N ALA A 100 7.20 -19.72 -5.31
CA ALA A 100 7.45 -21.09 -4.85
C ALA A 100 6.35 -22.07 -5.31
N ALA A 101 5.09 -21.66 -5.18
CA ALA A 101 3.95 -22.53 -5.51
C ALA A 101 3.72 -22.71 -7.03
N ARG A 102 4.05 -21.73 -7.85
CA ARG A 102 3.70 -21.70 -9.27
C ARG A 102 4.88 -21.96 -10.20
N LEU A 103 6.09 -21.55 -9.80
CA LEU A 103 7.31 -21.65 -10.61
C LEU A 103 8.31 -22.67 -10.04
N ASP A 104 8.01 -23.29 -8.89
CA ASP A 104 8.89 -24.23 -8.19
C ASP A 104 10.30 -23.65 -7.92
N LYS A 105 10.34 -22.35 -7.60
CA LYS A 105 11.58 -21.63 -7.25
C LYS A 105 11.60 -21.31 -5.76
N SER A 106 12.74 -21.50 -5.13
CA SER A 106 12.96 -21.21 -3.71
C SER A 106 13.39 -19.76 -3.41
N ASP A 107 13.72 -18.98 -4.43
CA ASP A 107 14.14 -17.59 -4.35
C ASP A 107 13.60 -16.76 -5.52
N LEU A 108 13.89 -15.47 -5.52
CA LEU A 108 13.44 -14.54 -6.57
C LEU A 108 14.54 -14.20 -7.58
N ASN A 109 15.67 -14.87 -7.53
CA ASN A 109 16.76 -14.59 -8.46
C ASN A 109 16.32 -14.86 -9.91
N GLY A 110 16.41 -13.83 -10.75
CA GLY A 110 15.98 -13.87 -12.15
C GLY A 110 14.46 -13.92 -12.37
N VAL A 111 13.65 -13.82 -11.33
CA VAL A 111 12.18 -13.68 -11.46
C VAL A 111 11.87 -12.28 -11.99
N LYS A 112 11.05 -12.19 -13.01
CA LYS A 112 10.60 -10.92 -13.60
C LYS A 112 9.33 -10.45 -12.92
N VAL A 113 9.35 -9.24 -12.35
CA VAL A 113 8.22 -8.66 -11.63
C VAL A 113 7.84 -7.32 -12.25
N ALA A 114 6.58 -7.19 -12.66
CA ALA A 114 5.99 -5.92 -13.05
C ALA A 114 5.33 -5.25 -11.84
N VAL A 115 5.78 -4.04 -11.50
CA VAL A 115 5.22 -3.26 -10.38
C VAL A 115 4.50 -2.03 -10.94
N GLN A 116 3.18 -1.99 -10.80
CA GLN A 116 2.36 -0.85 -11.17
C GLN A 116 2.18 0.07 -9.95
N GLY A 117 2.68 1.30 -10.06
CA GLY A 117 2.71 2.25 -8.96
C GLY A 117 3.97 2.09 -8.11
N VAL A 118 4.83 3.11 -8.14
CA VAL A 118 6.07 3.16 -7.38
C VAL A 118 6.06 4.30 -6.35
N GLY A 119 4.88 4.49 -5.71
CA GLY A 119 4.71 5.31 -4.51
C GLY A 119 5.40 4.65 -3.29
N HIS A 120 4.99 5.00 -2.07
CA HIS A 120 5.66 4.52 -0.85
C HIS A 120 5.77 2.98 -0.80
N VAL A 121 4.66 2.27 -1.00
CA VAL A 121 4.65 0.79 -0.98
C VAL A 121 5.43 0.20 -2.15
N GLY A 122 5.16 0.69 -3.39
CA GLY A 122 5.80 0.14 -4.59
C GLY A 122 7.30 0.38 -4.63
N TYR A 123 7.77 1.53 -4.16
CA TYR A 123 9.20 1.82 -4.07
C TYR A 123 9.90 0.87 -3.10
N ASP A 124 9.41 0.71 -1.87
CA ASP A 124 9.98 -0.19 -0.87
C ASP A 124 9.90 -1.67 -1.33
N LEU A 125 8.84 -2.03 -2.06
CA LEU A 125 8.74 -3.34 -2.70
C LEU A 125 9.81 -3.53 -3.78
N CYS A 126 10.05 -2.54 -4.64
CA CYS A 126 11.10 -2.59 -5.66
C CYS A 126 12.50 -2.75 -5.05
N GLU A 127 12.80 -2.02 -3.97
CA GLU A 127 14.06 -2.17 -3.22
C GLU A 127 14.26 -3.61 -2.75
N ARG A 128 13.24 -4.21 -2.12
CA ARG A 128 13.29 -5.59 -1.61
C ARG A 128 13.43 -6.63 -2.72
N LEU A 129 12.67 -6.46 -3.80
CA LEU A 129 12.72 -7.36 -4.96
C LEU A 129 14.07 -7.30 -5.64
N HIS A 130 14.63 -6.09 -5.82
CA HIS A 130 15.97 -5.90 -6.37
C HIS A 130 17.03 -6.56 -5.50
N ALA A 131 16.99 -6.36 -4.19
CA ALA A 131 17.90 -7.01 -3.24
C ALA A 131 17.81 -8.54 -3.26
N ALA A 132 16.64 -9.09 -3.61
CA ALA A 132 16.42 -10.53 -3.79
C ALA A 132 16.80 -11.06 -5.20
N GLY A 133 17.35 -10.20 -6.07
CA GLY A 133 17.81 -10.58 -7.42
C GLY A 133 16.72 -10.65 -8.48
N ALA A 134 15.52 -10.13 -8.22
CA ALA A 134 14.46 -10.03 -9.22
C ALA A 134 14.77 -8.96 -10.29
N SER A 135 14.25 -9.17 -11.49
CA SER A 135 14.28 -8.19 -12.58
C SER A 135 12.98 -7.39 -12.59
N LEU A 136 13.08 -6.06 -12.62
CA LEU A 136 11.94 -5.17 -12.42
C LEU A 136 11.48 -4.49 -13.71
N VAL A 137 10.16 -4.49 -13.93
CA VAL A 137 9.49 -3.61 -14.88
C VAL A 137 8.54 -2.72 -14.08
N VAL A 138 8.56 -1.41 -14.30
CA VAL A 138 7.82 -0.46 -13.48
C VAL A 138 7.04 0.55 -14.31
N ALA A 139 5.92 1.03 -13.75
CA ALA A 139 5.15 2.15 -14.29
C ALA A 139 4.51 2.95 -13.14
N ASP A 140 4.45 4.26 -13.31
CA ASP A 140 3.71 5.19 -12.44
C ASP A 140 3.25 6.38 -13.28
N LEU A 141 2.27 7.13 -12.80
CA LEU A 141 1.86 8.41 -13.39
C LEU A 141 2.90 9.51 -13.15
N ASP A 142 3.68 9.38 -12.07
CA ASP A 142 4.78 10.29 -11.73
C ASP A 142 6.09 9.78 -12.32
N GLU A 143 6.49 10.39 -13.42
CA GLU A 143 7.72 10.01 -14.13
C GLU A 143 8.99 10.17 -13.28
N SER A 144 9.00 11.13 -12.34
CA SER A 144 10.17 11.33 -11.46
C SER A 144 10.38 10.14 -10.53
N ARG A 145 9.31 9.52 -10.04
CA ARG A 145 9.37 8.28 -9.25
C ARG A 145 9.84 7.10 -10.09
N VAL A 146 9.36 6.99 -11.33
CA VAL A 146 9.81 5.94 -12.27
C VAL A 146 11.31 6.06 -12.52
N GLN A 147 11.81 7.26 -12.86
CA GLN A 147 13.22 7.52 -13.09
C GLN A 147 14.08 7.16 -11.88
N ARG A 148 13.63 7.51 -10.68
CA ARG A 148 14.30 7.17 -9.43
C ARG A 148 14.47 5.64 -9.29
N VAL A 149 13.39 4.88 -9.44
CA VAL A 149 13.41 3.41 -9.31
C VAL A 149 14.27 2.76 -10.40
N CYS A 150 14.21 3.25 -11.64
CA CYS A 150 15.05 2.77 -12.72
C CYS A 150 16.53 3.01 -12.43
N HIS A 151 16.88 4.17 -11.90
CA HIS A 151 18.27 4.51 -11.57
C HIS A 151 18.80 3.69 -10.38
N GLU A 152 18.01 3.57 -9.32
CA GLU A 152 18.45 2.94 -8.07
C GLU A 152 18.42 1.40 -8.13
N PHE A 153 17.46 0.82 -8.86
CA PHE A 153 17.22 -0.62 -8.87
C PHE A 153 17.36 -1.27 -10.25
N ALA A 154 17.91 -0.56 -11.21
CA ALA A 154 18.10 -1.04 -12.59
C ALA A 154 16.80 -1.55 -13.24
N ALA A 155 15.64 -0.98 -12.89
CA ALA A 155 14.37 -1.35 -13.43
C ALA A 155 14.17 -0.81 -14.86
N THR A 156 13.35 -1.49 -15.66
CA THR A 156 12.89 -1.02 -16.97
C THR A 156 11.54 -0.34 -16.83
N SER A 157 11.35 0.84 -17.41
CA SER A 157 10.07 1.52 -17.41
C SER A 157 9.23 1.18 -18.63
N VAL A 158 7.91 1.12 -18.43
CA VAL A 158 6.90 1.00 -19.50
C VAL A 158 5.74 1.96 -19.21
N SER A 159 4.79 2.07 -20.13
CA SER A 159 3.60 2.88 -19.94
C SER A 159 2.68 2.26 -18.86
N THR A 160 1.85 3.10 -18.22
CA THR A 160 0.83 2.63 -17.27
C THR A 160 -0.23 1.74 -17.93
N ASP A 161 -0.44 1.88 -19.22
CA ASP A 161 -1.40 1.08 -19.99
C ASP A 161 -0.86 -0.32 -20.33
N ASP A 162 0.47 -0.48 -20.37
CA ASP A 162 1.12 -1.71 -20.80
C ASP A 162 1.65 -2.57 -19.64
N ILE A 163 1.81 -2.00 -18.45
CA ILE A 163 2.48 -2.65 -17.32
C ILE A 163 1.84 -3.99 -16.91
N LEU A 164 0.51 -4.07 -16.93
CA LEU A 164 -0.22 -5.29 -16.53
C LEU A 164 -0.06 -6.43 -17.55
N PHE A 165 0.35 -6.12 -18.78
CA PHE A 165 0.38 -7.05 -19.90
C PHE A 165 1.81 -7.42 -20.33
N GLN A 166 2.78 -7.07 -19.51
CA GLN A 166 4.18 -7.42 -19.74
C GLN A 166 4.39 -8.93 -19.68
N ASP A 167 5.41 -9.40 -20.38
CA ASP A 167 5.85 -10.79 -20.33
C ASP A 167 6.74 -11.02 -19.11
N VAL A 168 6.09 -11.23 -17.97
CA VAL A 168 6.72 -11.32 -16.64
C VAL A 168 6.15 -12.50 -15.86
N ASP A 169 6.86 -12.92 -14.83
CA ASP A 169 6.44 -14.01 -13.96
C ASP A 169 5.41 -13.56 -12.92
N VAL A 170 5.45 -12.30 -12.50
CA VAL A 170 4.59 -11.73 -11.46
C VAL A 170 4.15 -10.33 -11.84
N VAL A 171 2.86 -10.04 -11.68
CA VAL A 171 2.30 -8.68 -11.74
C VAL A 171 1.90 -8.25 -10.34
N SER A 172 2.42 -7.11 -9.87
CA SER A 172 2.15 -6.54 -8.54
C SER A 172 1.54 -5.14 -8.67
N PRO A 173 0.19 -5.02 -8.66
CA PRO A 173 -0.48 -3.73 -8.64
C PRO A 173 -0.33 -3.04 -7.27
N CYS A 174 0.48 -1.97 -7.20
CA CYS A 174 0.69 -1.13 -6.02
C CYS A 174 0.12 0.29 -6.19
N ALA A 175 -0.56 0.55 -7.30
CA ALA A 175 -1.30 1.79 -7.56
C ALA A 175 -2.70 1.77 -6.94
N LEU A 176 -3.42 2.87 -7.06
CA LEU A 176 -4.85 2.93 -6.69
C LEU A 176 -5.65 1.86 -7.46
N GLY A 177 -6.67 1.32 -6.81
CA GLY A 177 -7.38 0.12 -7.24
C GLY A 177 -8.16 0.21 -8.55
N ALA A 178 -8.94 -0.85 -8.84
CA ALA A 178 -9.74 -1.06 -10.04
C ALA A 178 -8.94 -1.22 -11.35
N VAL A 179 -7.72 -1.73 -11.27
CA VAL A 179 -6.88 -2.03 -12.45
C VAL A 179 -7.06 -3.46 -12.97
N LEU A 180 -7.59 -4.35 -12.13
CA LEU A 180 -7.93 -5.73 -12.51
C LEU A 180 -9.45 -5.85 -12.65
N ASP A 181 -9.92 -6.07 -13.86
CA ASP A 181 -11.32 -6.18 -14.22
C ASP A 181 -11.55 -7.26 -15.30
N GLU A 182 -12.80 -7.40 -15.74
CA GLU A 182 -13.18 -8.38 -16.77
C GLU A 182 -12.47 -8.15 -18.12
N SER A 183 -11.98 -6.95 -18.38
CA SER A 183 -11.28 -6.62 -19.62
C SER A 183 -9.77 -6.81 -19.51
N SER A 184 -9.19 -6.56 -18.36
CA SER A 184 -7.74 -6.65 -18.12
C SER A 184 -7.28 -8.06 -17.76
N ILE A 185 -8.02 -8.79 -16.92
CA ILE A 185 -7.65 -10.13 -16.46
C ILE A 185 -7.37 -11.12 -17.61
N PRO A 186 -8.20 -11.22 -18.68
CA PRO A 186 -7.93 -12.16 -19.77
C PRO A 186 -6.69 -11.83 -20.60
N ARG A 187 -6.12 -10.63 -20.46
CA ARG A 187 -4.96 -10.15 -21.21
C ARG A 187 -3.64 -10.31 -20.43
N ILE A 188 -3.72 -10.61 -19.14
CA ILE A 188 -2.54 -10.88 -18.31
C ILE A 188 -1.97 -12.23 -18.73
N LYS A 189 -0.66 -12.26 -18.95
CA LYS A 189 0.04 -13.46 -19.44
C LYS A 189 0.47 -14.39 -18.33
#